data_c9921f3d346dcac037dc8875743de525
#
_entry.id   c9921f3d346dcac037dc8875743de525
#
_cell.length_a   1.000
_cell.length_b   1.000
_cell.length_c   1.000
_cell.angle_alpha   90.00
_cell.angle_beta   90.00
_cell.angle_gamma   90.00
#
_symmetry.space_group_name_H-M   'P 1'
#
loop_
_entity.id
_entity.type
_entity.pdbx_description
1 polymer ?
#
loop_
_entity_poly.entity_id
_entity_poly.type
_entity_poly.pdbx_seq_one_letter_code
_entity_poly.pdbx_strand_id
1 'polypeptide(L)'
;MTDILMPALSPTMEEGTLSKWHVKVGDTVAAGQVIAEIETDKATMEVEAVDEGDVLEILVVEGSAGVKVNTPIARIGEGSASFDTPPAAAAQDDVEKSTISETKSPRHPEQGAPAPVSKDATRRPLNDPEIPAGTKMVRITVRDALRDAMAEEMRRDSDVFLMGEEVAQYQGAYKVSRELLQEFGDRRVIDTPITEHGFAGLAVGAAMAGLKPIVEFMTWNFGMQAIDHIINSAAKTLYMSGGQIKSSIVFRGPNGAAARVGAQHSQDYSAWYSQIPGLKVNAPYDAADAKGLLKAAIRDPNPVVFLEHEMMYGTEFDIPDVEDWIVPIGKAKVRRQGKDVTITAHSRMVGFALQAAEQLAGEGISCEVVDLRTLRPLDHETIVESVKKTSRLVSAEEGWGPMGVGAEVVARVIEHAFDYLDAPPLRVHQEDVPLPYAANLEILSLPGVDKIIKAVRAVMA
;
A
#
# COMPACT_ATOMS: atom_id res chain seq x y z
N MET A 1 8.92 30.46 10.31
CA MET A 1 10.24 29.80 10.12
C MET A 1 9.97 28.34 9.94
N THR A 2 10.30 27.76 8.77
CA THR A 2 10.04 26.37 8.38
C THR A 2 11.38 25.69 8.11
N ASP A 3 11.61 24.50 8.69
CA ASP A 3 12.80 23.69 8.40
C ASP A 3 12.61 22.93 7.10
N ILE A 4 13.56 23.07 6.16
CA ILE A 4 13.66 22.19 5.00
C ILE A 4 14.38 20.94 5.44
N LEU A 5 13.74 19.80 5.26
CA LEU A 5 14.28 18.52 5.69
C LEU A 5 14.87 17.76 4.49
N MET A 6 15.90 16.95 4.73
CA MET A 6 16.44 16.01 3.78
C MET A 6 15.31 15.08 3.29
N PRO A 7 14.88 15.15 2.03
CA PRO A 7 13.74 14.37 1.55
C PRO A 7 14.11 12.89 1.37
N ALA A 8 13.12 12.02 1.51
CA ALA A 8 13.22 10.65 1.03
C ALA A 8 12.90 10.64 -0.47
N LEU A 9 13.92 10.65 -1.31
CA LEU A 9 13.78 10.67 -2.78
C LEU A 9 13.56 9.27 -3.36
N SER A 10 13.63 8.23 -2.53
CA SER A 10 13.18 6.88 -2.85
C SER A 10 12.63 6.19 -1.60
N PRO A 11 11.74 5.19 -1.74
CA PRO A 11 11.13 4.49 -0.60
C PRO A 11 12.14 3.80 0.34
N THR A 12 13.35 3.57 -0.14
CA THR A 12 14.42 2.86 0.60
C THR A 12 15.58 3.78 1.00
N MET A 13 15.48 5.08 0.70
CA MET A 13 16.52 6.05 1.03
C MET A 13 16.55 6.31 2.53
N GLU A 14 17.63 5.94 3.19
CA GLU A 14 17.90 6.27 4.61
C GLU A 14 18.78 7.50 4.74
N GLU A 15 19.68 7.72 3.79
CA GLU A 15 20.60 8.85 3.73
C GLU A 15 20.95 9.21 2.29
N GLY A 16 21.45 10.44 2.04
CA GLY A 16 21.91 10.90 0.75
C GLY A 16 23.05 11.87 0.87
N THR A 17 23.63 12.24 -0.28
CA THR A 17 24.69 13.27 -0.36
C THR A 17 24.07 14.56 -0.89
N LEU A 18 24.18 15.65 -0.16
CA LEU A 18 23.79 16.97 -0.65
C LEU A 18 24.89 17.47 -1.61
N SER A 19 24.65 17.29 -2.94
CA SER A 19 25.69 17.52 -3.94
C SER A 19 25.87 18.99 -4.27
N LYS A 20 24.76 19.78 -4.27
CA LYS A 20 24.84 21.20 -4.64
C LYS A 20 23.69 22.01 -4.04
N TRP A 21 23.96 23.26 -3.67
CA TRP A 21 22.97 24.30 -3.38
C TRP A 21 22.79 25.24 -4.57
N HIS A 22 21.52 25.52 -4.93
CA HIS A 22 21.16 26.53 -5.93
C HIS A 22 20.80 27.88 -5.31
N VAL A 23 20.75 27.93 -3.98
CA VAL A 23 20.41 29.12 -3.19
C VAL A 23 21.44 29.35 -2.09
N LYS A 24 21.49 30.56 -1.59
CA LYS A 24 22.34 30.97 -0.47
C LYS A 24 21.51 31.69 0.59
N VAL A 25 22.07 31.85 1.78
CA VAL A 25 21.45 32.61 2.86
C VAL A 25 21.16 34.04 2.40
N GLY A 26 19.92 34.48 2.57
CA GLY A 26 19.41 35.78 2.14
C GLY A 26 18.70 35.78 0.77
N ASP A 27 18.70 34.67 0.03
CA ASP A 27 17.92 34.55 -1.19
C ASP A 27 16.45 34.32 -0.86
N THR A 28 15.54 34.96 -1.62
CA THR A 28 14.11 34.68 -1.54
C THR A 28 13.76 33.54 -2.49
N VAL A 29 13.04 32.55 -2.02
CA VAL A 29 12.60 31.39 -2.79
C VAL A 29 11.08 31.34 -2.87
N ALA A 30 10.57 30.87 -4.01
CA ALA A 30 9.15 30.58 -4.20
C ALA A 30 8.85 29.10 -3.97
N ALA A 31 7.64 28.76 -3.56
CA ALA A 31 7.20 27.37 -3.48
C ALA A 31 7.33 26.66 -4.84
N GLY A 32 7.98 25.46 -4.86
CA GLY A 32 8.30 24.72 -6.08
C GLY A 32 9.60 25.15 -6.78
N GLN A 33 10.34 26.12 -6.26
CA GLN A 33 11.64 26.49 -6.79
C GLN A 33 12.69 25.47 -6.41
N VAL A 34 13.52 25.02 -7.35
CA VAL A 34 14.67 24.14 -7.09
C VAL A 34 15.69 24.87 -6.24
N ILE A 35 16.04 24.29 -5.09
CA ILE A 35 16.95 24.89 -4.08
C ILE A 35 18.22 24.09 -3.87
N ALA A 36 18.20 22.78 -4.11
CA ALA A 36 19.37 21.92 -3.94
C ALA A 36 19.31 20.71 -4.87
N GLU A 37 20.48 20.05 -5.03
CA GLU A 37 20.61 18.74 -5.66
C GLU A 37 21.09 17.72 -4.62
N ILE A 38 20.44 16.57 -4.59
CA ILE A 38 20.81 15.44 -3.74
C ILE A 38 21.21 14.27 -4.61
N GLU A 39 22.39 13.74 -4.37
CA GLU A 39 22.86 12.50 -5.00
C GLU A 39 22.47 11.32 -4.12
N THR A 40 21.78 10.37 -4.74
CA THR A 40 21.40 9.09 -4.14
C THR A 40 22.22 7.98 -4.80
N ASP A 41 22.07 6.76 -4.33
CA ASP A 41 22.66 5.55 -4.93
C ASP A 41 22.20 5.29 -6.39
N LYS A 42 21.17 6.01 -6.87
CA LYS A 42 20.54 5.80 -8.18
C LYS A 42 20.66 6.97 -9.15
N ALA A 43 20.57 8.19 -8.65
CA ALA A 43 20.59 9.39 -9.47
C ALA A 43 20.80 10.65 -8.62
N THR A 44 21.20 11.74 -9.27
CA THR A 44 21.11 13.10 -8.71
C THR A 44 19.69 13.61 -8.94
N MET A 45 19.03 14.08 -7.90
CA MET A 45 17.66 14.57 -7.91
C MET A 45 17.58 15.99 -7.35
N GLU A 46 16.72 16.80 -7.94
CA GLU A 46 16.46 18.17 -7.52
C GLU A 46 15.51 18.21 -6.32
N VAL A 47 15.78 19.12 -5.40
CA VAL A 47 14.94 19.41 -4.23
C VAL A 47 14.33 20.80 -4.40
N GLU A 48 13.02 20.85 -4.31
CA GLU A 48 12.24 22.06 -4.42
C GLU A 48 11.86 22.62 -3.04
N ALA A 49 11.76 23.94 -2.94
CA ALA A 49 11.23 24.59 -1.75
C ALA A 49 9.76 24.26 -1.54
N VAL A 50 9.40 23.78 -0.36
CA VAL A 50 8.01 23.43 0.00
C VAL A 50 7.16 24.70 0.23
N ASP A 51 7.77 25.74 0.81
CA ASP A 51 7.14 27.02 1.11
C ASP A 51 7.93 28.17 0.47
N GLU A 52 7.28 29.32 0.31
CA GLU A 52 7.93 30.58 -0.09
C GLU A 52 8.52 31.28 1.13
N GLY A 53 9.64 32.01 0.93
CA GLY A 53 10.28 32.80 1.99
C GLY A 53 11.75 33.07 1.74
N ASP A 54 12.41 33.73 2.69
CA ASP A 54 13.85 34.00 2.61
C ASP A 54 14.64 32.82 3.23
N VAL A 55 15.73 32.42 2.61
CA VAL A 55 16.65 31.42 3.15
C VAL A 55 17.41 32.02 4.33
N LEU A 56 17.06 31.63 5.54
CA LEU A 56 17.60 32.20 6.77
C LEU A 56 18.92 31.52 7.17
N GLU A 57 19.01 30.21 6.96
CA GLU A 57 20.18 29.43 7.38
C GLU A 57 20.32 28.18 6.50
N ILE A 58 21.56 27.83 6.15
CA ILE A 58 21.92 26.55 5.53
C ILE A 58 22.62 25.72 6.61
N LEU A 59 22.03 24.59 6.97
CA LEU A 59 22.46 23.74 8.09
C LEU A 59 23.42 22.63 7.64
N VAL A 60 23.33 22.22 6.37
CA VAL A 60 24.17 21.17 5.78
C VAL A 60 24.93 21.76 4.61
N VAL A 61 26.27 21.66 4.65
CA VAL A 61 27.13 22.22 3.60
C VAL A 61 27.11 21.35 2.34
N GLU A 62 27.36 22.00 1.20
CA GLU A 62 27.51 21.33 -0.10
C GLU A 62 28.62 20.26 -0.03
N GLY A 63 28.36 19.09 -0.65
CA GLY A 63 29.26 17.95 -0.62
C GLY A 63 29.14 17.03 0.62
N SER A 64 28.22 17.31 1.53
CA SER A 64 28.01 16.45 2.72
C SER A 64 27.37 15.13 2.34
N ALA A 65 28.08 14.01 2.58
CA ALA A 65 27.61 12.65 2.38
C ALA A 65 26.97 12.08 3.66
N GLY A 66 26.09 11.07 3.53
CA GLY A 66 25.48 10.36 4.65
C GLY A 66 24.51 11.21 5.47
N VAL A 67 23.87 12.21 4.86
CA VAL A 67 22.84 13.03 5.52
C VAL A 67 21.55 12.21 5.60
N LYS A 68 21.13 11.90 6.81
CA LYS A 68 19.93 11.07 7.04
C LYS A 68 18.65 11.78 6.61
N VAL A 69 17.72 11.02 6.06
CA VAL A 69 16.37 11.49 5.73
C VAL A 69 15.71 12.11 6.97
N ASN A 70 14.96 13.19 6.75
CA ASN A 70 14.34 14.04 7.77
C ASN A 70 15.32 14.86 8.65
N THR A 71 16.61 14.91 8.31
CA THR A 71 17.53 15.87 8.94
C THR A 71 17.26 17.28 8.40
N PRO A 72 17.12 18.32 9.23
CA PRO A 72 17.04 19.70 8.76
C PRO A 72 18.28 20.08 7.96
N ILE A 73 18.12 20.55 6.72
CA ILE A 73 19.20 20.93 5.81
C ILE A 73 19.28 22.43 5.58
N ALA A 74 18.14 23.15 5.68
CA ALA A 74 18.08 24.61 5.65
C ALA A 74 16.84 25.13 6.38
N ARG A 75 16.77 26.45 6.62
CA ARG A 75 15.63 27.14 7.21
C ARG A 75 15.15 28.27 6.32
N ILE A 76 13.84 28.33 6.11
CA ILE A 76 13.13 29.39 5.37
C ILE A 76 12.17 30.12 6.33
N GLY A 77 11.98 31.42 6.13
CA GLY A 77 11.00 32.20 6.89
C GLY A 77 10.92 33.65 6.44
N GLU A 78 10.05 34.45 7.03
CA GLU A 78 10.00 35.89 6.77
C GLU A 78 11.25 36.55 7.36
N GLY A 79 12.10 37.11 6.50
CA GLY A 79 13.25 37.92 6.88
C GLY A 79 12.80 39.28 7.41
N SER A 80 13.26 39.67 8.58
CA SER A 80 13.11 41.08 9.04
C SER A 80 14.04 41.97 8.21
N ALA A 81 13.45 42.77 7.35
CA ALA A 81 14.18 43.77 6.55
C ALA A 81 14.80 44.84 7.44
N SER A 82 16.10 45.04 7.34
CA SER A 82 16.73 46.36 7.46
C SER A 82 18.07 46.37 6.74
N PHE A 83 18.20 47.10 5.65
CA PHE A 83 19.06 48.27 5.45
C PHE A 83 19.17 48.66 3.98
N ASP A 84 18.71 49.89 3.76
CA ASP A 84 19.13 50.94 2.82
C ASP A 84 19.40 50.71 1.33
N THR A 85 18.56 51.46 0.63
CA THR A 85 18.48 51.91 -0.77
C THR A 85 19.76 52.68 -1.24
N PRO A 86 19.94 53.11 -2.54
CA PRO A 86 18.95 53.48 -3.54
C PRO A 86 19.34 53.22 -5.04
N PRO A 87 18.71 53.92 -6.02
CA PRO A 87 17.83 53.36 -7.04
C PRO A 87 18.34 53.61 -8.50
N ALA A 88 17.72 53.00 -9.48
CA ALA A 88 17.45 53.57 -10.83
C ALA A 88 16.68 52.61 -11.70
N ALA A 89 15.63 53.09 -12.10
CA ALA A 89 15.04 53.60 -13.33
C ALA A 89 14.22 52.64 -14.18
N ALA A 90 12.95 52.89 -14.10
CA ALA A 90 11.86 52.90 -15.07
C ALA A 90 11.97 52.23 -16.47
N ALA A 91 10.98 51.39 -16.77
CA ALA A 91 10.20 51.50 -17.99
C ALA A 91 8.78 50.98 -17.73
N GLN A 92 7.84 51.87 -18.05
CA GLN A 92 6.40 51.66 -18.07
C GLN A 92 6.02 50.79 -19.27
N ASP A 93 5.00 49.92 -19.08
CA ASP A 93 3.92 49.87 -20.07
C ASP A 93 2.65 49.29 -19.40
N ASP A 94 1.57 49.98 -19.69
CA ASP A 94 0.21 49.83 -19.23
C ASP A 94 -0.46 48.52 -19.70
N VAL A 95 -1.19 47.80 -18.84
CA VAL A 95 -2.43 47.13 -19.24
C VAL A 95 -3.42 47.08 -18.03
N GLU A 96 -4.63 47.41 -18.35
CA GLU A 96 -5.84 47.70 -17.60
C GLU A 96 -6.17 46.78 -16.40
N LYS A 97 -6.63 47.48 -15.36
CA LYS A 97 -7.35 46.92 -14.20
C LYS A 97 -8.74 46.39 -14.60
N SER A 98 -9.02 45.13 -14.34
CA SER A 98 -10.38 44.69 -14.10
C SER A 98 -10.49 44.22 -12.64
N THR A 99 -11.27 44.94 -11.88
CA THR A 99 -11.66 44.71 -10.49
C THR A 99 -12.57 43.50 -10.42
N ILE A 100 -12.12 42.43 -9.73
CA ILE A 100 -13.02 41.38 -9.23
C ILE A 100 -13.02 41.43 -7.71
N SER A 101 -14.20 41.59 -7.19
CA SER A 101 -14.58 41.68 -5.78
C SER A 101 -14.14 40.47 -4.98
N GLU A 102 -13.47 40.72 -3.85
CA GLU A 102 -13.15 39.74 -2.84
C GLU A 102 -14.42 39.28 -2.12
N THR A 103 -14.83 38.02 -2.32
CA THR A 103 -15.69 37.30 -1.39
C THR A 103 -14.84 36.45 -0.47
N LYS A 104 -14.77 36.85 0.79
CA LYS A 104 -14.13 36.08 1.86
C LYS A 104 -14.82 34.73 2.03
N SER A 105 -14.13 33.66 1.68
CA SER A 105 -14.49 32.26 2.02
C SER A 105 -14.10 31.97 3.48
N PRO A 106 -14.90 31.23 4.24
CA PRO A 106 -14.58 30.94 5.64
C PRO A 106 -13.40 29.97 5.73
N ARG A 107 -12.46 30.29 6.62
CA ARG A 107 -11.31 29.44 6.93
C ARG A 107 -11.80 28.09 7.47
N HIS A 108 -11.46 27.01 6.78
CA HIS A 108 -11.53 25.67 7.34
C HIS A 108 -10.35 25.43 8.29
N PRO A 109 -10.54 24.71 9.41
CA PRO A 109 -9.45 24.37 10.30
C PRO A 109 -8.45 23.45 9.60
N GLU A 110 -7.16 23.68 9.83
CA GLU A 110 -6.05 22.88 9.37
C GLU A 110 -6.27 21.41 9.78
N GLN A 111 -6.50 20.55 8.82
CA GLN A 111 -6.43 19.10 9.03
C GLN A 111 -4.98 18.69 8.93
N GLY A 112 -4.38 18.39 10.09
CA GLY A 112 -3.04 17.86 10.20
C GLY A 112 -2.83 16.60 9.35
N ALA A 113 -1.57 16.36 8.96
CA ALA A 113 -1.14 15.15 8.30
C ALA A 113 -1.70 13.89 8.99
N PRO A 114 -2.02 12.80 8.25
CA PRO A 114 -2.52 11.57 8.87
C PRO A 114 -1.55 11.15 9.98
N ALA A 115 -2.08 11.02 11.19
CA ALA A 115 -1.30 10.61 12.35
C ALA A 115 -0.58 9.29 12.03
N PRO A 116 0.70 9.13 12.40
CA PRO A 116 1.39 7.87 12.24
C PRO A 116 0.58 6.78 12.95
N VAL A 117 0.47 5.63 12.29
CA VAL A 117 -0.20 4.44 12.85
C VAL A 117 0.29 4.29 14.29
N SER A 118 -0.64 4.38 15.25
CA SER A 118 -0.30 4.32 16.67
C SER A 118 0.48 3.04 16.94
N LYS A 119 1.70 3.17 17.44
CA LYS A 119 2.55 2.03 17.85
C LYS A 119 1.86 1.13 18.88
N ASP A 120 0.81 1.62 19.53
CA ASP A 120 0.03 0.87 20.53
C ASP A 120 -1.09 0.01 19.94
N ALA A 121 -1.60 0.31 18.73
CA ALA A 121 -2.59 -0.56 18.08
C ALA A 121 -2.00 -1.94 17.73
N THR A 122 -0.66 -2.03 17.59
CA THR A 122 0.06 -3.29 17.32
C THR A 122 0.50 -4.02 18.61
N ARG A 123 0.28 -3.45 19.80
CA ARG A 123 0.83 -3.97 21.07
C ARG A 123 -0.09 -4.82 21.92
N ARG A 124 -1.37 -4.98 21.57
CA ARG A 124 -2.23 -5.93 22.30
C ARG A 124 -1.93 -7.34 21.79
N PRO A 125 -1.56 -8.31 22.66
CA PRO A 125 -1.59 -9.70 22.27
C PRO A 125 -3.04 -10.00 21.91
N LEU A 126 -3.32 -10.12 20.62
CA LEU A 126 -4.58 -10.60 20.12
C LEU A 126 -4.69 -12.03 20.66
N ASN A 127 -5.76 -12.34 21.40
CA ASN A 127 -6.21 -13.71 21.55
C ASN A 127 -6.70 -14.15 20.16
N ASP A 128 -5.73 -14.47 19.30
CA ASP A 128 -5.98 -14.94 17.95
C ASP A 128 -6.36 -16.42 18.06
N PRO A 129 -7.60 -16.81 17.73
CA PRO A 129 -8.03 -18.21 17.85
C PRO A 129 -7.25 -19.15 16.92
N GLU A 130 -6.57 -18.63 15.90
CA GLU A 130 -5.73 -19.41 15.00
C GLU A 130 -4.34 -19.67 15.58
N ILE A 131 -3.93 -18.91 16.58
CA ILE A 131 -2.63 -19.07 17.24
C ILE A 131 -2.83 -19.81 18.58
N PRO A 132 -2.26 -21.01 18.75
CA PRO A 132 -2.37 -21.74 20.00
C PRO A 132 -1.85 -20.93 21.20
N ALA A 133 -2.55 -21.03 22.33
CA ALA A 133 -2.12 -20.33 23.53
C ALA A 133 -0.71 -20.77 23.96
N GLY A 134 0.15 -19.79 24.28
CA GLY A 134 1.54 -20.03 24.65
C GLY A 134 2.52 -20.16 23.48
N THR A 135 2.06 -19.98 22.24
CA THR A 135 2.95 -19.88 21.08
C THR A 135 3.92 -18.71 21.26
N LYS A 136 5.22 -18.97 21.08
CA LYS A 136 6.22 -17.91 21.03
C LYS A 136 5.96 -16.99 19.86
N MET A 137 5.99 -15.69 20.10
CA MET A 137 5.82 -14.67 19.08
C MET A 137 7.15 -13.99 18.77
N VAL A 138 7.37 -13.63 17.51
CA VAL A 138 8.49 -12.82 17.05
C VAL A 138 7.96 -11.60 16.30
N ARG A 139 8.66 -10.47 16.44
CA ARG A 139 8.27 -9.22 15.78
C ARG A 139 9.08 -9.02 14.53
N ILE A 140 8.40 -8.96 13.40
CA ILE A 140 9.03 -8.74 12.08
C ILE A 140 8.20 -7.82 11.20
N THR A 141 8.83 -7.26 10.18
CA THR A 141 8.13 -6.46 9.17
C THR A 141 7.35 -7.35 8.20
N VAL A 142 6.32 -6.78 7.53
CA VAL A 142 5.61 -7.47 6.45
C VAL A 142 6.59 -7.88 5.35
N ARG A 143 7.55 -7.02 4.99
CA ARG A 143 8.60 -7.32 4.01
C ARG A 143 9.41 -8.55 4.39
N ASP A 144 9.89 -8.63 5.63
CA ASP A 144 10.67 -9.78 6.09
C ASP A 144 9.82 -11.05 6.18
N ALA A 145 8.54 -10.93 6.54
CA ALA A 145 7.60 -12.05 6.55
C ALA A 145 7.40 -12.66 5.15
N LEU A 146 7.30 -11.82 4.10
CA LEU A 146 7.20 -12.25 2.71
C LEU A 146 8.50 -12.90 2.23
N ARG A 147 9.66 -12.29 2.54
CA ARG A 147 10.97 -12.87 2.25
C ARG A 147 11.13 -14.25 2.88
N ASP A 148 10.82 -14.36 4.16
CA ASP A 148 10.94 -15.61 4.90
C ASP A 148 10.01 -16.69 4.35
N ALA A 149 8.77 -16.33 3.95
CA ALA A 149 7.85 -17.25 3.30
C ALA A 149 8.44 -17.83 2.01
N MET A 150 9.01 -16.99 1.14
CA MET A 150 9.68 -17.44 -0.10
C MET A 150 10.89 -18.31 0.21
N ALA A 151 11.76 -17.88 1.14
CA ALA A 151 12.96 -18.63 1.51
C ALA A 151 12.62 -20.02 2.06
N GLU A 152 11.64 -20.12 2.97
CA GLU A 152 11.21 -21.39 3.54
C GLU A 152 10.65 -22.35 2.48
N GLU A 153 9.84 -21.87 1.53
CA GLU A 153 9.29 -22.70 0.47
C GLU A 153 10.36 -23.07 -0.58
N MET A 154 11.31 -22.20 -0.86
CA MET A 154 12.45 -22.50 -1.74
C MET A 154 13.39 -23.54 -1.11
N ARG A 155 13.59 -23.55 0.22
CA ARG A 155 14.35 -24.60 0.93
C ARG A 155 13.61 -25.93 0.89
N ARG A 156 12.30 -25.90 1.02
CA ARG A 156 11.43 -27.07 1.07
C ARG A 156 11.27 -27.77 -0.28
N ASP A 157 11.25 -27.01 -1.38
CA ASP A 157 10.92 -27.51 -2.70
C ASP A 157 11.87 -26.90 -3.76
N SER A 158 12.62 -27.78 -4.44
CA SER A 158 13.61 -27.38 -5.46
C SER A 158 12.98 -26.79 -6.72
N ASP A 159 11.70 -27.05 -6.98
CA ASP A 159 10.97 -26.55 -8.14
C ASP A 159 10.48 -25.10 -7.96
N VAL A 160 10.51 -24.56 -6.71
CA VAL A 160 10.16 -23.18 -6.41
C VAL A 160 11.32 -22.25 -6.77
N PHE A 161 11.06 -21.22 -7.55
CA PHE A 161 12.05 -20.19 -7.90
C PHE A 161 11.38 -18.80 -8.01
N LEU A 162 12.17 -17.75 -7.80
CA LEU A 162 11.75 -16.37 -7.92
C LEU A 162 12.27 -15.78 -9.22
N MET A 163 11.41 -15.03 -9.94
CA MET A 163 11.83 -14.23 -11.09
C MET A 163 11.06 -12.92 -11.15
N GLY A 164 11.71 -11.91 -11.70
CA GLY A 164 11.14 -10.57 -11.86
C GLY A 164 12.23 -9.54 -12.12
N GLU A 165 11.85 -8.27 -12.16
CA GLU A 165 12.76 -7.17 -12.38
C GLU A 165 13.52 -6.85 -11.10
N GLU A 166 14.88 -6.87 -11.19
CA GLU A 166 15.78 -6.51 -10.08
C GLU A 166 15.60 -7.33 -8.78
N VAL A 167 15.01 -8.52 -8.87
CA VAL A 167 14.77 -9.39 -7.71
C VAL A 167 16.05 -10.08 -7.19
N ALA A 168 17.08 -10.23 -8.03
CA ALA A 168 18.31 -10.92 -7.72
C ALA A 168 19.40 -9.96 -7.20
N GLN A 169 20.13 -9.30 -8.10
CA GLN A 169 21.31 -8.49 -7.73
C GLN A 169 20.93 -7.29 -6.87
N TYR A 170 19.86 -6.59 -7.23
CA TYR A 170 19.35 -5.44 -6.48
C TYR A 170 18.53 -5.83 -5.26
N GLN A 171 18.15 -7.11 -5.11
CA GLN A 171 17.37 -7.66 -3.99
C GLN A 171 15.94 -7.08 -3.90
N GLY A 172 15.35 -6.76 -5.06
CA GLY A 172 14.03 -6.19 -5.19
C GLY A 172 13.98 -4.66 -4.93
N ALA A 173 13.10 -3.96 -5.63
CA ALA A 173 12.89 -2.52 -5.44
C ALA A 173 12.53 -2.17 -3.99
N TYR A 174 11.76 -3.03 -3.33
CA TYR A 174 11.31 -2.88 -1.94
C TYR A 174 12.07 -3.79 -0.96
N LYS A 175 13.14 -4.45 -1.40
CA LYS A 175 13.97 -5.37 -0.60
C LYS A 175 13.21 -6.59 -0.05
N VAL A 176 12.15 -7.01 -0.72
CA VAL A 176 11.38 -8.21 -0.34
C VAL A 176 12.15 -9.49 -0.68
N SER A 177 13.05 -9.47 -1.67
CA SER A 177 13.89 -10.60 -2.08
C SER A 177 15.32 -10.55 -1.50
N ARG A 178 15.54 -9.73 -0.45
CA ARG A 178 16.85 -9.56 0.20
C ARG A 178 17.46 -10.91 0.58
N GLU A 179 18.74 -11.11 0.21
CA GLU A 179 19.56 -12.28 0.52
C GLU A 179 19.16 -13.60 -0.19
N LEU A 180 18.05 -13.62 -0.95
CA LEU A 180 17.61 -14.84 -1.63
C LEU A 180 18.61 -15.30 -2.71
N LEU A 181 19.19 -14.36 -3.48
CA LEU A 181 20.22 -14.72 -4.48
C LEU A 181 21.44 -15.38 -3.83
N GLN A 182 21.89 -14.87 -2.69
CA GLN A 182 23.03 -15.40 -1.97
C GLN A 182 22.80 -16.82 -1.46
N GLU A 183 21.57 -17.13 -1.05
CA GLU A 183 21.20 -18.43 -0.52
C GLU A 183 20.92 -19.46 -1.63
N PHE A 184 20.18 -19.06 -2.68
CA PHE A 184 19.63 -20.04 -3.67
C PHE A 184 20.33 -20.01 -5.02
N GLY A 185 21.15 -18.98 -5.29
CA GLY A 185 21.90 -18.83 -6.54
C GLY A 185 21.05 -18.33 -7.71
N ASP A 186 21.74 -18.02 -8.81
CA ASP A 186 21.23 -17.39 -10.03
C ASP A 186 20.25 -18.24 -10.85
N ARG A 187 20.21 -19.55 -10.60
CA ARG A 187 19.23 -20.45 -11.24
C ARG A 187 17.86 -20.43 -10.57
N ARG A 188 17.78 -19.90 -9.36
CA ARG A 188 16.55 -19.90 -8.58
C ARG A 188 16.08 -18.51 -8.17
N VAL A 189 16.92 -17.49 -8.34
CA VAL A 189 16.57 -16.08 -8.17
C VAL A 189 17.05 -15.35 -9.42
N ILE A 190 16.13 -15.00 -10.30
CA ILE A 190 16.41 -14.65 -11.69
C ILE A 190 15.96 -13.22 -11.98
N ASP A 191 16.92 -12.34 -12.29
CA ASP A 191 16.62 -11.02 -12.85
C ASP A 191 16.13 -11.16 -14.29
N THR A 192 15.07 -10.46 -14.63
CA THR A 192 14.50 -10.39 -15.97
C THR A 192 14.69 -9.00 -16.57
N PRO A 193 14.76 -8.86 -17.90
CA PRO A 193 14.56 -7.57 -18.54
C PRO A 193 13.17 -7.00 -18.21
N ILE A 194 13.00 -5.69 -18.34
CA ILE A 194 11.69 -5.02 -18.20
C ILE A 194 10.79 -5.47 -19.36
N THR A 195 10.04 -6.54 -19.13
CA THR A 195 9.16 -7.17 -20.13
C THR A 195 8.09 -8.00 -19.40
N GLU A 196 7.18 -7.40 -18.67
CA GLU A 196 6.22 -8.11 -17.82
C GLU A 196 5.40 -9.14 -18.60
N HIS A 197 5.03 -8.83 -19.85
CA HIS A 197 4.41 -9.78 -20.76
C HIS A 197 5.34 -10.99 -21.03
N GLY A 198 6.61 -10.72 -21.32
CA GLY A 198 7.60 -11.76 -21.67
C GLY A 198 7.90 -12.67 -20.51
N PHE A 199 8.31 -12.14 -19.36
CA PHE A 199 8.69 -13.00 -18.24
C PHE A 199 7.50 -13.68 -17.56
N ALA A 200 6.32 -13.07 -17.53
CA ALA A 200 5.11 -13.74 -17.05
C ALA A 200 4.72 -14.91 -17.96
N GLY A 201 4.81 -14.75 -19.28
CA GLY A 201 4.60 -15.84 -20.23
C GLY A 201 5.59 -16.99 -20.06
N LEU A 202 6.87 -16.66 -19.87
CA LEU A 202 7.92 -17.66 -19.57
C LEU A 202 7.60 -18.43 -18.28
N ALA A 203 7.23 -17.71 -17.22
CA ALA A 203 6.87 -18.30 -15.92
C ALA A 203 5.65 -19.21 -16.01
N VAL A 204 4.62 -18.81 -16.76
CA VAL A 204 3.43 -19.65 -17.00
C VAL A 204 3.82 -20.93 -17.73
N GLY A 205 4.68 -20.84 -18.76
CA GLY A 205 5.21 -22.01 -19.45
C GLY A 205 6.02 -22.94 -18.53
N ALA A 206 6.84 -22.37 -17.65
CA ALA A 206 7.60 -23.11 -16.64
C ALA A 206 6.67 -23.82 -15.64
N ALA A 207 5.59 -23.15 -15.19
CA ALA A 207 4.59 -23.75 -14.33
C ALA A 207 3.82 -24.90 -15.00
N MET A 208 3.51 -24.78 -16.29
CA MET A 208 2.91 -25.85 -17.09
C MET A 208 3.85 -27.06 -17.26
N ALA A 209 5.18 -26.82 -17.23
CA ALA A 209 6.18 -27.85 -17.25
C ALA A 209 6.47 -28.49 -15.86
N GLY A 210 5.79 -28.04 -14.81
CA GLY A 210 5.85 -28.62 -13.46
C GLY A 210 6.72 -27.86 -12.47
N LEU A 211 7.36 -26.75 -12.84
CA LEU A 211 8.03 -25.86 -11.91
C LEU A 211 7.01 -24.98 -11.15
N LYS A 212 7.50 -24.28 -10.13
CA LYS A 212 6.67 -23.41 -9.25
C LYS A 212 7.23 -21.99 -9.19
N PRO A 213 7.03 -21.20 -10.23
CA PRO A 213 7.53 -19.83 -10.24
C PRO A 213 6.78 -18.91 -9.29
N ILE A 214 7.54 -18.07 -8.60
CA ILE A 214 7.06 -16.86 -7.96
C ILE A 214 7.46 -15.72 -8.89
N VAL A 215 6.47 -15.03 -9.45
CA VAL A 215 6.67 -13.89 -10.35
C VAL A 215 6.46 -12.61 -9.57
N GLU A 216 7.50 -11.79 -9.45
CA GLU A 216 7.39 -10.46 -8.86
C GLU A 216 7.17 -9.41 -9.95
N PHE A 217 6.06 -8.70 -9.86
CA PHE A 217 5.90 -7.41 -10.54
C PHE A 217 6.39 -6.32 -9.60
N MET A 218 7.20 -5.38 -10.11
CA MET A 218 7.65 -4.23 -9.32
C MET A 218 6.45 -3.48 -8.71
N THR A 219 5.35 -3.41 -9.46
CA THR A 219 4.02 -3.02 -8.98
C THR A 219 2.95 -3.66 -9.87
N TRP A 220 1.77 -3.92 -9.31
CA TRP A 220 0.63 -4.42 -10.08
C TRP A 220 0.17 -3.46 -11.19
N ASN A 221 0.54 -2.18 -11.10
CA ASN A 221 0.32 -1.24 -12.21
C ASN A 221 1.03 -1.69 -13.50
N PHE A 222 2.21 -2.29 -13.40
CA PHE A 222 2.95 -2.86 -14.54
C PHE A 222 2.49 -4.29 -14.87
N GLY A 223 1.98 -5.01 -13.89
CA GLY A 223 1.36 -6.31 -14.09
C GLY A 223 0.23 -6.31 -15.13
N MET A 224 -0.35 -5.14 -15.44
CA MET A 224 -1.30 -4.95 -16.55
C MET A 224 -0.74 -5.41 -17.91
N GLN A 225 0.55 -5.27 -18.15
CA GLN A 225 1.18 -5.73 -19.39
C GLN A 225 1.16 -7.26 -19.52
N ALA A 226 1.10 -7.97 -18.40
CA ALA A 226 1.05 -9.44 -18.33
C ALA A 226 -0.37 -10.00 -18.21
N ILE A 227 -1.41 -9.18 -18.28
CA ILE A 227 -2.81 -9.57 -17.97
C ILE A 227 -3.29 -10.76 -18.80
N ASP A 228 -2.89 -10.87 -20.07
CA ASP A 228 -3.25 -12.00 -20.94
C ASP A 228 -2.67 -13.32 -20.39
N HIS A 229 -1.41 -13.33 -19.99
CA HIS A 229 -0.79 -14.53 -19.42
C HIS A 229 -1.39 -14.94 -18.08
N ILE A 230 -1.81 -13.98 -17.25
CA ILE A 230 -2.49 -14.25 -15.99
C ILE A 230 -3.89 -14.81 -16.24
N ILE A 231 -4.68 -14.14 -17.09
CA ILE A 231 -6.11 -14.43 -17.27
C ILE A 231 -6.36 -15.54 -18.28
N ASN A 232 -5.72 -15.51 -19.44
CA ASN A 232 -5.96 -16.50 -20.49
C ASN A 232 -5.07 -17.72 -20.35
N SER A 233 -3.78 -17.53 -20.11
CA SER A 233 -2.85 -18.65 -20.03
C SER A 233 -2.91 -19.36 -18.68
N ALA A 234 -2.58 -18.70 -17.56
CA ALA A 234 -2.53 -19.35 -16.25
C ALA A 234 -3.92 -19.80 -15.76
N ALA A 235 -4.89 -18.89 -15.74
CA ALA A 235 -6.20 -19.17 -15.14
C ALA A 235 -7.08 -20.16 -15.93
N LYS A 236 -6.89 -20.29 -17.24
CA LYS A 236 -7.79 -21.07 -18.11
C LYS A 236 -7.22 -22.41 -18.56
N THR A 237 -5.90 -22.60 -18.56
CA THR A 237 -5.28 -23.79 -19.16
C THR A 237 -5.70 -25.08 -18.47
N LEU A 238 -5.86 -25.12 -17.15
CA LEU A 238 -6.34 -26.31 -16.45
C LEU A 238 -7.71 -26.76 -16.98
N TYR A 239 -8.64 -25.81 -17.13
CA TYR A 239 -9.98 -26.06 -17.68
C TYR A 239 -9.90 -26.49 -19.16
N MET A 240 -9.17 -25.74 -19.97
CA MET A 240 -9.07 -26.00 -21.42
C MET A 240 -8.37 -27.32 -21.76
N SER A 241 -7.46 -27.78 -20.90
CA SER A 241 -6.77 -29.07 -21.05
C SER A 241 -7.56 -30.26 -20.46
N GLY A 242 -8.78 -30.04 -19.94
CA GLY A 242 -9.53 -31.10 -19.28
C GLY A 242 -8.86 -31.61 -17.99
N GLY A 243 -8.15 -30.72 -17.28
CA GLY A 243 -7.48 -31.02 -16.01
C GLY A 243 -6.05 -31.59 -16.15
N GLN A 244 -5.52 -31.69 -17.37
CA GLN A 244 -4.22 -32.32 -17.62
C GLN A 244 -3.04 -31.39 -17.37
N ILE A 245 -3.17 -30.07 -17.68
CA ILE A 245 -2.09 -29.10 -17.55
C ILE A 245 -2.40 -28.17 -16.38
N LYS A 246 -1.58 -28.23 -15.34
CA LYS A 246 -1.66 -27.36 -14.17
C LYS A 246 -0.76 -26.15 -14.33
N SER A 247 -1.03 -25.10 -13.57
CA SER A 247 -0.19 -23.90 -13.49
C SER A 247 -0.07 -23.48 -12.03
N SER A 248 0.86 -24.11 -11.32
CA SER A 248 1.20 -23.76 -9.94
C SER A 248 2.13 -22.55 -9.96
N ILE A 249 1.59 -21.34 -9.90
CA ILE A 249 2.31 -20.09 -10.04
C ILE A 249 1.75 -19.04 -9.09
N VAL A 250 2.64 -18.21 -8.53
CA VAL A 250 2.27 -17.04 -7.74
C VAL A 250 2.70 -15.79 -8.48
N PHE A 251 1.76 -14.90 -8.75
CA PHE A 251 2.03 -13.53 -9.19
C PHE A 251 1.91 -12.62 -7.98
N ARG A 252 2.97 -11.90 -7.61
CA ARG A 252 3.00 -11.04 -6.44
C ARG A 252 3.58 -9.65 -6.73
N GLY A 253 3.32 -8.72 -5.87
CA GLY A 253 3.84 -7.35 -5.91
C GLY A 253 2.94 -6.37 -5.17
N PRO A 254 3.39 -5.12 -4.98
CA PRO A 254 2.58 -4.09 -4.32
C PRO A 254 1.42 -3.65 -5.20
N ASN A 255 0.26 -3.47 -4.54
CA ASN A 255 -1.03 -3.08 -5.11
C ASN A 255 -1.57 -1.88 -4.32
N GLY A 256 -2.42 -1.08 -4.93
CA GLY A 256 -3.05 0.07 -4.30
C GLY A 256 -2.19 1.33 -4.35
N ALA A 257 -2.54 2.29 -3.51
CA ALA A 257 -1.89 3.59 -3.48
C ALA A 257 -0.49 3.51 -2.87
N ALA A 258 0.49 4.03 -3.60
CA ALA A 258 1.82 4.34 -3.09
C ALA A 258 1.90 5.82 -2.70
N ALA A 259 3.04 6.26 -2.16
CA ALA A 259 3.19 7.64 -1.74
C ALA A 259 3.54 8.56 -2.92
N ARG A 260 2.57 9.36 -3.37
CA ARG A 260 2.76 10.46 -4.34
C ARG A 260 3.35 10.05 -5.69
N VAL A 261 2.95 8.92 -6.22
CA VAL A 261 3.40 8.44 -7.53
C VAL A 261 2.36 8.64 -8.65
N GLY A 262 1.22 9.23 -8.33
CA GLY A 262 0.18 9.63 -9.27
C GLY A 262 -0.65 8.49 -9.83
N ALA A 263 -1.45 8.80 -10.85
CA ALA A 263 -2.55 7.98 -11.33
C ALA A 263 -2.14 6.59 -11.85
N GLN A 264 -1.02 6.51 -12.57
CA GLN A 264 -0.58 5.28 -13.25
C GLN A 264 0.15 4.29 -12.32
N HIS A 265 0.54 4.72 -11.10
CA HIS A 265 1.33 3.92 -10.16
C HIS A 265 0.60 3.70 -8.83
N SER A 266 -0.70 4.01 -8.76
CA SER A 266 -1.46 3.99 -7.51
C SER A 266 -2.84 3.36 -7.67
N GLN A 267 -2.96 2.30 -8.47
CA GLN A 267 -4.22 1.66 -8.77
C GLN A 267 -4.38 0.38 -7.94
N ASP A 268 -5.61 0.10 -7.51
CA ASP A 268 -5.98 -1.14 -6.84
C ASP A 268 -6.63 -2.11 -7.83
N TYR A 269 -6.01 -3.26 -8.01
CA TYR A 269 -6.45 -4.31 -8.93
C TYR A 269 -7.25 -5.43 -8.24
N SER A 270 -7.62 -5.26 -6.98
CA SER A 270 -8.36 -6.25 -6.19
C SER A 270 -9.63 -6.73 -6.90
N ALA A 271 -10.43 -5.80 -7.42
CA ALA A 271 -11.66 -6.12 -8.15
C ALA A 271 -11.39 -6.81 -9.50
N TRP A 272 -10.35 -6.39 -10.23
CA TRP A 272 -10.04 -6.91 -11.56
C TRP A 272 -9.72 -8.40 -11.57
N TYR A 273 -8.85 -8.84 -10.67
CA TYR A 273 -8.45 -10.24 -10.63
C TYR A 273 -9.44 -11.12 -9.87
N SER A 274 -10.18 -10.56 -8.90
CA SER A 274 -11.13 -11.33 -8.09
C SER A 274 -12.34 -11.85 -8.87
N GLN A 275 -12.67 -11.25 -10.01
CA GLN A 275 -13.77 -11.73 -10.86
C GLN A 275 -13.38 -12.90 -11.78
N ILE A 276 -12.08 -13.24 -11.90
CA ILE A 276 -11.59 -14.17 -12.92
C ILE A 276 -11.71 -15.64 -12.46
N PRO A 277 -12.53 -16.49 -13.11
CA PRO A 277 -12.55 -17.91 -12.83
C PRO A 277 -11.21 -18.57 -13.14
N GLY A 278 -10.72 -19.40 -12.20
CA GLY A 278 -9.44 -20.09 -12.29
C GLY A 278 -8.29 -19.43 -11.50
N LEU A 279 -8.45 -18.18 -11.07
CA LEU A 279 -7.52 -17.52 -10.15
C LEU A 279 -7.94 -17.70 -8.70
N LYS A 280 -6.95 -17.70 -7.79
CA LYS A 280 -7.12 -17.34 -6.39
C LYS A 280 -6.51 -15.95 -6.17
N VAL A 281 -7.10 -15.16 -5.26
CA VAL A 281 -6.65 -13.77 -5.01
C VAL A 281 -6.57 -13.53 -3.52
N ASN A 282 -5.37 -13.22 -3.04
CA ASN A 282 -5.06 -12.93 -1.64
C ASN A 282 -4.68 -11.45 -1.47
N ALA A 283 -5.07 -10.84 -0.36
CA ALA A 283 -4.75 -9.45 -0.03
C ALA A 283 -4.53 -9.31 1.50
N PRO A 284 -3.37 -9.77 2.02
CA PRO A 284 -3.08 -9.81 3.45
C PRO A 284 -2.95 -8.41 4.05
N TYR A 285 -3.22 -8.31 5.36
CA TYR A 285 -3.01 -7.11 6.16
C TYR A 285 -1.74 -7.18 7.01
N ASP A 286 -1.57 -8.21 7.84
CA ASP A 286 -0.44 -8.30 8.77
C ASP A 286 0.67 -9.26 8.31
N ALA A 287 1.80 -9.25 9.01
CA ALA A 287 2.95 -10.07 8.68
C ALA A 287 2.69 -11.58 8.86
N ALA A 288 1.83 -11.99 9.81
CA ALA A 288 1.49 -13.38 10.00
C ALA A 288 0.68 -13.94 8.83
N ASP A 289 -0.31 -13.16 8.37
CA ASP A 289 -1.11 -13.53 7.20
C ASP A 289 -0.29 -13.42 5.92
N ALA A 290 0.55 -12.40 5.77
CA ALA A 290 1.45 -12.26 4.61
C ALA A 290 2.34 -13.50 4.46
N LYS A 291 2.96 -13.96 5.56
CA LYS A 291 3.78 -15.17 5.57
C LYS A 291 2.96 -16.43 5.29
N GLY A 292 1.89 -16.63 6.05
CA GLY A 292 1.12 -17.86 6.00
C GLY A 292 0.34 -18.04 4.69
N LEU A 293 -0.24 -16.97 4.16
CA LEU A 293 -0.96 -16.99 2.88
C LEU A 293 0.02 -17.13 1.69
N LEU A 294 1.21 -16.50 1.72
CA LEU A 294 2.18 -16.66 0.63
C LEU A 294 2.71 -18.09 0.56
N LYS A 295 3.01 -18.72 1.69
CA LYS A 295 3.37 -20.15 1.73
C LYS A 295 2.24 -21.03 1.19
N ALA A 296 0.99 -20.76 1.60
CA ALA A 296 -0.18 -21.47 1.05
C ALA A 296 -0.34 -21.26 -0.45
N ALA A 297 -0.07 -20.05 -0.94
CA ALA A 297 -0.12 -19.72 -2.37
C ALA A 297 0.93 -20.47 -3.19
N ILE A 298 2.17 -20.57 -2.70
CA ILE A 298 3.27 -21.29 -3.37
C ILE A 298 2.97 -22.80 -3.45
N ARG A 299 2.28 -23.33 -2.44
CA ARG A 299 1.88 -24.76 -2.39
C ARG A 299 0.61 -25.06 -3.20
N ASP A 300 -0.13 -24.05 -3.62
CA ASP A 300 -1.39 -24.24 -4.35
C ASP A 300 -1.12 -24.75 -5.78
N PRO A 301 -1.86 -25.76 -6.25
CA PRO A 301 -1.70 -26.25 -7.63
C PRO A 301 -2.32 -25.33 -8.70
N ASN A 302 -2.98 -24.25 -8.30
CA ASN A 302 -3.61 -23.29 -9.19
C ASN A 302 -2.89 -21.94 -9.14
N PRO A 303 -3.06 -21.08 -10.14
CA PRO A 303 -2.47 -19.75 -10.14
C PRO A 303 -3.06 -18.85 -9.04
N VAL A 304 -2.19 -18.18 -8.33
CA VAL A 304 -2.54 -17.25 -7.24
C VAL A 304 -2.03 -15.86 -7.56
N VAL A 305 -2.93 -14.87 -7.49
CA VAL A 305 -2.62 -13.46 -7.47
C VAL A 305 -2.49 -13.03 -6.01
N PHE A 306 -1.34 -12.48 -5.65
CA PHE A 306 -1.02 -12.09 -4.28
C PHE A 306 -0.76 -10.58 -4.23
N LEU A 307 -1.76 -9.84 -3.75
CA LEU A 307 -1.80 -8.38 -3.73
C LEU A 307 -1.22 -7.88 -2.40
N GLU A 308 0.01 -7.41 -2.44
CA GLU A 308 0.69 -6.80 -1.31
C GLU A 308 0.39 -5.29 -1.25
N HIS A 309 0.90 -4.60 -0.25
CA HIS A 309 0.72 -3.15 -0.18
C HIS A 309 2.05 -2.47 0.18
N GLU A 310 2.52 -1.57 -0.68
CA GLU A 310 3.80 -0.88 -0.52
C GLU A 310 3.94 -0.21 0.84
N MET A 311 2.92 0.53 1.26
CA MET A 311 2.90 1.27 2.53
C MET A 311 2.92 0.37 3.77
N MET A 312 2.73 -0.95 3.60
CA MET A 312 2.75 -1.93 4.69
C MET A 312 4.10 -2.63 4.86
N TYR A 313 4.98 -2.60 3.87
CA TYR A 313 6.23 -3.36 3.90
C TYR A 313 7.11 -3.11 5.13
N GLY A 314 7.19 -1.86 5.60
CA GLY A 314 7.94 -1.47 6.80
C GLY A 314 7.17 -1.63 8.12
N THR A 315 5.89 -2.02 8.06
CA THR A 315 5.08 -2.17 9.29
C THR A 315 5.42 -3.48 9.99
N GLU A 316 5.66 -3.39 11.29
CA GLU A 316 5.99 -4.55 12.13
C GLU A 316 4.75 -5.13 12.81
N PHE A 317 4.70 -6.46 12.85
CA PHE A 317 3.67 -7.22 13.56
C PHE A 317 4.31 -8.36 14.35
N ASP A 318 3.63 -8.77 15.41
CA ASP A 318 3.97 -10.00 16.11
C ASP A 318 3.40 -11.20 15.34
N ILE A 319 4.27 -12.15 14.96
CA ILE A 319 3.89 -13.37 14.24
C ILE A 319 4.25 -14.61 15.07
N PRO A 320 3.52 -15.74 14.91
CA PRO A 320 3.88 -16.98 15.58
C PRO A 320 5.22 -17.52 15.07
N ASP A 321 6.13 -17.81 16.01
CA ASP A 321 7.41 -18.48 15.76
C ASP A 321 7.16 -20.00 15.66
N VAL A 322 6.58 -20.41 14.54
CA VAL A 322 6.20 -21.80 14.24
C VAL A 322 6.85 -22.20 12.92
N GLU A 323 7.51 -23.35 12.89
CA GLU A 323 8.29 -23.84 11.76
C GLU A 323 7.50 -23.88 10.43
N ASP A 324 6.22 -24.25 10.48
CA ASP A 324 5.36 -24.31 9.29
C ASP A 324 4.05 -23.54 9.49
N TRP A 325 4.17 -22.22 9.68
CA TRP A 325 3.00 -21.35 9.78
C TRP A 325 2.31 -21.20 8.43
N ILE A 326 1.08 -21.70 8.30
CA ILE A 326 0.24 -21.66 7.10
C ILE A 326 -1.12 -21.05 7.43
N VAL A 327 -1.59 -20.14 6.60
CA VAL A 327 -2.93 -19.57 6.65
C VAL A 327 -3.73 -20.11 5.46
N PRO A 328 -4.91 -20.70 5.68
CA PRO A 328 -5.70 -21.29 4.59
C PRO A 328 -6.28 -20.19 3.68
N ILE A 329 -6.14 -20.39 2.36
CA ILE A 329 -6.79 -19.54 1.36
C ILE A 329 -8.31 -19.76 1.41
N GLY A 330 -9.08 -18.68 1.36
CA GLY A 330 -10.54 -18.73 1.36
C GLY A 330 -11.17 -18.63 2.76
N LYS A 331 -10.40 -18.17 3.74
CA LYS A 331 -10.90 -17.94 5.11
C LYS A 331 -10.63 -16.50 5.56
N ALA A 332 -11.72 -15.80 5.87
CA ALA A 332 -11.68 -14.48 6.50
C ALA A 332 -11.32 -14.58 8.00
N LYS A 333 -10.93 -13.46 8.59
CA LYS A 333 -10.57 -13.39 10.02
C LYS A 333 -11.33 -12.28 10.73
N VAL A 334 -11.97 -12.62 11.83
CA VAL A 334 -12.54 -11.62 12.75
C VAL A 334 -11.41 -11.04 13.58
N ARG A 335 -10.94 -9.84 13.23
CA ARG A 335 -9.85 -9.12 13.92
C ARG A 335 -10.28 -8.49 15.22
N ARG A 336 -11.53 -8.08 15.31
CA ARG A 336 -12.15 -7.47 16.48
C ARG A 336 -13.57 -7.98 16.59
N GLN A 337 -13.94 -8.46 17.75
CA GLN A 337 -15.33 -8.83 18.05
C GLN A 337 -16.17 -7.58 18.31
N GLY A 338 -17.39 -7.57 17.79
CA GLY A 338 -18.35 -6.48 17.96
C GLY A 338 -19.79 -6.99 17.93
N LYS A 339 -20.75 -6.09 18.20
CA LYS A 339 -22.17 -6.47 18.27
C LYS A 339 -23.13 -5.48 17.56
N ASP A 340 -22.65 -4.29 17.17
CA ASP A 340 -23.51 -3.21 16.69
C ASP A 340 -23.41 -2.98 15.18
N VAL A 341 -22.24 -3.22 14.59
CA VAL A 341 -21.97 -3.07 13.14
C VAL A 341 -20.80 -3.94 12.73
N THR A 342 -20.90 -4.56 11.55
CA THR A 342 -19.79 -5.26 10.88
C THR A 342 -19.06 -4.29 9.94
N ILE A 343 -17.74 -4.22 10.05
CA ILE A 343 -16.87 -3.55 9.09
C ILE A 343 -16.04 -4.62 8.38
N THR A 344 -16.22 -4.79 7.07
CA THR A 344 -15.35 -5.67 6.26
C THR A 344 -14.26 -4.84 5.61
N ALA A 345 -13.04 -5.38 5.55
CA ALA A 345 -11.91 -4.74 4.90
C ALA A 345 -10.87 -5.77 4.44
N HIS A 346 -9.92 -5.38 3.60
CA HIS A 346 -8.77 -6.19 3.22
C HIS A 346 -7.51 -5.31 3.10
N SER A 347 -6.34 -5.93 3.09
CA SER A 347 -5.07 -5.24 2.98
C SER A 347 -4.95 -4.08 3.98
N ARG A 348 -4.37 -2.96 3.59
CA ARG A 348 -4.17 -1.76 4.44
C ARG A 348 -5.45 -1.26 5.11
N MET A 349 -6.60 -1.39 4.44
CA MET A 349 -7.89 -0.89 4.96
C MET A 349 -8.33 -1.57 6.27
N VAL A 350 -7.82 -2.78 6.56
CA VAL A 350 -8.06 -3.45 7.86
C VAL A 350 -7.50 -2.62 9.01
N GLY A 351 -6.31 -2.04 8.85
CA GLY A 351 -5.71 -1.15 9.84
C GLY A 351 -6.56 0.09 10.11
N PHE A 352 -7.12 0.69 9.06
CA PHE A 352 -8.03 1.85 9.20
C PHE A 352 -9.37 1.45 9.83
N ALA A 353 -9.90 0.27 9.51
CA ALA A 353 -11.11 -0.26 10.13
C ALA A 353 -10.91 -0.51 11.64
N LEU A 354 -9.77 -1.04 12.05
CA LEU A 354 -9.43 -1.25 13.46
C LEU A 354 -9.30 0.07 14.22
N GLN A 355 -8.65 1.08 13.62
CA GLN A 355 -8.55 2.42 14.20
C GLN A 355 -9.92 3.10 14.34
N ALA A 356 -10.76 3.01 13.31
CA ALA A 356 -12.13 3.51 13.35
C ALA A 356 -12.95 2.83 14.45
N ALA A 357 -12.86 1.50 14.56
CA ALA A 357 -13.54 0.72 15.59
C ALA A 357 -13.10 1.09 17.02
N GLU A 358 -11.82 1.43 17.22
CA GLU A 358 -11.32 1.88 18.53
C GLU A 358 -11.85 3.25 18.91
N GLN A 359 -11.89 4.19 17.95
CA GLN A 359 -12.48 5.52 18.20
C GLN A 359 -13.98 5.43 18.47
N LEU A 360 -14.72 4.65 17.70
CA LEU A 360 -16.16 4.44 17.85
C LEU A 360 -16.53 3.74 19.17
N ALA A 361 -15.64 2.91 19.70
CA ALA A 361 -15.83 2.30 21.03
C ALA A 361 -15.89 3.38 22.13
N GLY A 362 -15.17 4.47 22.00
CA GLY A 362 -15.29 5.65 22.89
C GLY A 362 -16.67 6.32 22.83
N GLU A 363 -17.41 6.11 21.75
CA GLU A 363 -18.79 6.60 21.55
C GLU A 363 -19.84 5.54 21.94
N GLY A 364 -19.43 4.37 22.44
CA GLY A 364 -20.30 3.28 22.82
C GLY A 364 -20.73 2.37 21.64
N ILE A 365 -20.15 2.52 20.45
CA ILE A 365 -20.43 1.68 19.27
C ILE A 365 -19.43 0.52 19.21
N SER A 366 -19.93 -0.70 19.24
CA SER A 366 -19.15 -1.93 19.24
C SER A 366 -19.04 -2.51 17.82
N CYS A 367 -17.96 -2.13 17.09
CA CYS A 367 -17.72 -2.61 15.74
C CYS A 367 -17.06 -3.98 15.74
N GLU A 368 -17.58 -4.90 14.94
CA GLU A 368 -16.89 -6.12 14.51
C GLU A 368 -16.08 -5.84 13.26
N VAL A 369 -14.80 -6.17 13.25
CA VAL A 369 -13.92 -5.97 12.08
C VAL A 369 -13.57 -7.33 11.49
N VAL A 370 -14.00 -7.55 10.25
CA VAL A 370 -13.74 -8.76 9.47
C VAL A 370 -12.72 -8.45 8.37
N ASP A 371 -11.54 -9.04 8.50
CA ASP A 371 -10.50 -9.02 7.47
C ASP A 371 -10.78 -10.11 6.45
N LEU A 372 -10.99 -9.73 5.20
CA LEU A 372 -11.32 -10.68 4.13
C LEU A 372 -10.15 -11.61 3.80
N ARG A 373 -8.89 -11.15 3.93
CA ARG A 373 -7.65 -11.90 3.61
C ARG A 373 -7.59 -12.40 2.18
N THR A 374 -8.65 -13.09 1.75
CA THR A 374 -8.81 -13.69 0.42
C THR A 374 -10.02 -13.10 -0.27
N LEU A 375 -9.81 -12.59 -1.47
CA LEU A 375 -10.87 -11.99 -2.27
C LEU A 375 -11.52 -13.02 -3.22
N ARG A 376 -10.71 -14.05 -3.58
CA ARG A 376 -11.21 -15.20 -4.34
C ARG A 376 -10.48 -16.49 -3.90
N PRO A 377 -11.20 -17.52 -3.38
CA PRO A 377 -12.64 -17.46 -3.03
C PRO A 377 -12.89 -16.50 -1.85
N LEU A 378 -14.02 -15.80 -1.90
CA LEU A 378 -14.47 -14.95 -0.80
C LEU A 378 -15.16 -15.80 0.26
N ASP A 379 -14.75 -15.65 1.52
CA ASP A 379 -15.42 -16.29 2.67
C ASP A 379 -16.68 -15.50 3.06
N HIS A 380 -17.69 -15.59 2.23
CA HIS A 380 -18.97 -14.91 2.47
C HIS A 380 -19.71 -15.45 3.69
N GLU A 381 -19.48 -16.71 4.09
CA GLU A 381 -20.09 -17.32 5.28
C GLU A 381 -19.70 -16.55 6.55
N THR A 382 -18.41 -16.28 6.76
CA THR A 382 -17.93 -15.49 7.90
C THR A 382 -18.51 -14.07 7.90
N ILE A 383 -18.63 -13.43 6.73
CA ILE A 383 -19.23 -12.10 6.60
C ILE A 383 -20.73 -12.14 6.98
N VAL A 384 -21.45 -13.09 6.45
CA VAL A 384 -22.90 -13.27 6.68
C VAL A 384 -23.18 -13.52 8.16
N GLU A 385 -22.42 -14.40 8.81
CA GLU A 385 -22.59 -14.68 10.24
C GLU A 385 -22.26 -13.45 11.12
N SER A 386 -21.27 -12.65 10.73
CA SER A 386 -20.98 -11.38 11.39
C SER A 386 -22.16 -10.41 11.25
N VAL A 387 -22.71 -10.26 10.04
CA VAL A 387 -23.87 -9.35 9.79
C VAL A 387 -25.13 -9.84 10.50
N LYS A 388 -25.40 -11.14 10.56
CA LYS A 388 -26.52 -11.67 11.34
C LYS A 388 -26.45 -11.32 12.82
N LYS A 389 -25.24 -11.20 13.35
CA LYS A 389 -25.00 -10.79 14.74
C LYS A 389 -25.16 -9.28 14.95
N THR A 390 -24.71 -8.48 14.01
CA THR A 390 -24.57 -7.03 14.17
C THR A 390 -25.68 -6.21 13.49
N SER A 391 -26.43 -6.82 12.59
CA SER A 391 -27.54 -6.25 11.79
C SER A 391 -27.16 -5.07 10.89
N ARG A 392 -25.88 -4.71 10.77
CA ARG A 392 -25.39 -3.57 9.98
C ARG A 392 -24.07 -3.87 9.31
N LEU A 393 -23.86 -3.31 8.12
CA LEU A 393 -22.65 -3.51 7.33
C LEU A 393 -22.07 -2.21 6.80
N VAL A 394 -20.76 -2.04 6.99
CA VAL A 394 -19.91 -1.10 6.26
C VAL A 394 -18.79 -1.91 5.60
N SER A 395 -18.64 -1.83 4.27
CA SER A 395 -17.54 -2.47 3.54
C SER A 395 -16.52 -1.41 3.14
N ALA A 396 -15.25 -1.57 3.53
CA ALA A 396 -14.16 -0.63 3.27
C ALA A 396 -13.10 -1.26 2.38
N GLU A 397 -12.80 -0.59 1.26
CA GLU A 397 -11.78 -0.98 0.29
C GLU A 397 -10.99 0.25 -0.18
N GLU A 398 -9.74 0.06 -0.63
CA GLU A 398 -8.93 1.18 -1.11
C GLU A 398 -9.26 1.55 -2.56
N GLY A 399 -9.66 0.57 -3.37
CA GLY A 399 -9.99 0.77 -4.78
C GLY A 399 -11.22 1.65 -5.02
N TRP A 400 -11.55 1.85 -6.30
CA TRP A 400 -12.74 2.60 -6.72
C TRP A 400 -14.04 1.88 -6.37
N GLY A 401 -15.08 2.67 -6.06
CA GLY A 401 -16.39 2.13 -5.67
C GLY A 401 -17.13 1.38 -6.77
N PRO A 402 -17.20 1.88 -8.01
CA PRO A 402 -17.86 1.16 -9.10
C PRO A 402 -17.24 -0.22 -9.31
N MET A 403 -18.07 -1.29 -9.24
CA MET A 403 -17.65 -2.69 -9.41
C MET A 403 -16.54 -3.17 -8.45
N GLY A 404 -16.30 -2.46 -7.34
CA GLY A 404 -15.32 -2.83 -6.32
C GLY A 404 -15.67 -4.11 -5.55
N VAL A 405 -14.73 -4.62 -4.77
CA VAL A 405 -14.90 -5.82 -3.92
C VAL A 405 -16.06 -5.63 -2.94
N GLY A 406 -16.23 -4.43 -2.39
CA GLY A 406 -17.34 -4.10 -1.48
C GLY A 406 -18.72 -4.23 -2.15
N ALA A 407 -18.82 -4.10 -3.47
CA ALA A 407 -20.07 -4.34 -4.19
C ALA A 407 -20.46 -5.83 -4.13
N GLU A 408 -19.51 -6.74 -4.31
CA GLU A 408 -19.73 -8.19 -4.15
C GLU A 408 -20.05 -8.55 -2.70
N VAL A 409 -19.33 -7.99 -1.74
CA VAL A 409 -19.63 -8.19 -0.30
C VAL A 409 -21.07 -7.81 0.02
N VAL A 410 -21.54 -6.64 -0.43
CA VAL A 410 -22.92 -6.19 -0.24
C VAL A 410 -23.90 -7.13 -0.94
N ALA A 411 -23.63 -7.55 -2.17
CA ALA A 411 -24.49 -8.48 -2.91
C ALA A 411 -24.65 -9.80 -2.14
N ARG A 412 -23.55 -10.40 -1.65
CA ARG A 412 -23.57 -11.64 -0.85
C ARG A 412 -24.36 -11.49 0.45
N VAL A 413 -24.23 -10.36 1.11
CA VAL A 413 -25.01 -10.10 2.34
C VAL A 413 -26.50 -9.93 2.03
N ILE A 414 -26.86 -9.25 0.94
CA ILE A 414 -28.26 -9.15 0.51
C ILE A 414 -28.83 -10.54 0.13
N GLU A 415 -28.07 -11.38 -0.55
CA GLU A 415 -28.52 -12.74 -0.93
C GLU A 415 -28.75 -13.65 0.28
N HIS A 416 -27.97 -13.50 1.38
CA HIS A 416 -27.96 -14.50 2.46
C HIS A 416 -28.33 -13.96 3.85
N ALA A 417 -28.47 -12.65 4.02
CA ALA A 417 -28.76 -12.00 5.30
C ALA A 417 -29.64 -10.76 5.19
N PHE A 418 -30.40 -10.58 4.12
CA PHE A 418 -31.26 -9.42 3.91
C PHE A 418 -32.19 -9.14 5.11
N ASP A 419 -32.86 -10.18 5.61
CA ASP A 419 -33.82 -10.08 6.70
C ASP A 419 -33.18 -9.70 8.07
N TYR A 420 -31.86 -9.69 8.14
CA TYR A 420 -31.11 -9.31 9.34
C TYR A 420 -30.64 -7.84 9.31
N LEU A 421 -30.80 -7.15 8.18
CA LEU A 421 -30.29 -5.79 8.03
C LEU A 421 -31.28 -4.76 8.61
N ASP A 422 -30.79 -3.97 9.59
CA ASP A 422 -31.51 -2.83 10.16
C ASP A 422 -31.32 -1.53 9.34
N ALA A 423 -30.28 -1.47 8.50
CA ALA A 423 -29.97 -0.33 7.66
C ALA A 423 -29.40 -0.78 6.31
N PRO A 424 -29.50 0.04 5.26
CA PRO A 424 -28.82 -0.22 3.99
C PRO A 424 -27.30 -0.32 4.20
N PRO A 425 -26.63 -1.34 3.67
CA PRO A 425 -25.19 -1.44 3.71
C PRO A 425 -24.50 -0.24 3.04
N LEU A 426 -23.44 0.28 3.64
CA LEU A 426 -22.64 1.36 3.07
C LEU A 426 -21.25 0.88 2.66
N ARG A 427 -20.69 1.53 1.63
CA ARG A 427 -19.35 1.26 1.15
C ARG A 427 -18.47 2.49 1.32
N VAL A 428 -17.24 2.27 1.76
CA VAL A 428 -16.16 3.26 1.86
C VAL A 428 -15.07 2.86 0.89
N HIS A 429 -14.75 3.73 -0.03
CA HIS A 429 -13.85 3.47 -1.14
C HIS A 429 -13.16 4.76 -1.60
N GLN A 430 -12.19 4.66 -2.50
CA GLN A 430 -11.59 5.82 -3.16
C GLN A 430 -12.64 6.63 -3.93
N GLU A 431 -12.44 7.94 -4.01
CA GLU A 431 -13.23 8.79 -4.90
C GLU A 431 -13.08 8.32 -6.36
N ASP A 432 -14.13 8.46 -7.16
CA ASP A 432 -14.16 8.00 -8.56
C ASP A 432 -13.39 8.95 -9.50
N VAL A 433 -12.10 9.07 -9.19
CA VAL A 433 -11.11 9.86 -9.95
C VAL A 433 -9.79 9.11 -10.03
N PRO A 434 -8.98 9.32 -11.08
CA PRO A 434 -7.58 8.89 -11.07
C PRO A 434 -6.85 9.53 -9.88
N LEU A 435 -5.97 8.79 -9.22
CA LEU A 435 -5.30 9.31 -8.03
C LEU A 435 -4.45 10.53 -8.37
N PRO A 436 -4.69 11.70 -7.71
CA PRO A 436 -3.92 12.90 -7.95
C PRO A 436 -2.47 12.77 -7.47
N TYR A 437 -1.56 13.50 -8.11
CA TYR A 437 -0.15 13.56 -7.71
C TYR A 437 0.06 14.45 -6.47
N ALA A 438 -0.70 15.54 -6.36
CA ALA A 438 -0.60 16.46 -5.24
C ALA A 438 -1.05 15.82 -3.93
N ALA A 439 -0.21 15.89 -2.88
CA ALA A 439 -0.40 15.19 -1.61
C ALA A 439 -1.76 15.48 -0.94
N ASN A 440 -2.22 16.73 -0.95
CA ASN A 440 -3.50 17.12 -0.37
C ASN A 440 -4.71 16.53 -1.14
N LEU A 441 -4.62 16.43 -2.46
CA LEU A 441 -5.66 15.83 -3.30
C LEU A 441 -5.62 14.30 -3.21
N GLU A 442 -4.43 13.71 -3.11
CA GLU A 442 -4.26 12.27 -2.85
C GLU A 442 -4.99 11.86 -1.55
N ILE A 443 -4.76 12.58 -0.45
CA ILE A 443 -5.41 12.34 0.84
C ILE A 443 -6.93 12.48 0.75
N LEU A 444 -7.43 13.48 0.02
CA LEU A 444 -8.87 13.68 -0.17
C LEU A 444 -9.51 12.56 -1.01
N SER A 445 -8.76 12.01 -1.96
CA SER A 445 -9.26 10.96 -2.87
C SER A 445 -9.30 9.59 -2.20
N LEU A 446 -8.33 9.28 -1.34
CA LEU A 446 -8.24 7.98 -0.68
C LEU A 446 -9.27 7.81 0.45
N PRO A 447 -9.73 6.58 0.71
CA PRO A 447 -10.48 6.26 1.91
C PRO A 447 -9.57 6.33 3.15
N GLY A 448 -10.15 6.65 4.30
CA GLY A 448 -9.43 6.74 5.56
C GLY A 448 -10.34 6.47 6.76
N VAL A 449 -9.76 6.59 7.95
CA VAL A 449 -10.47 6.34 9.23
C VAL A 449 -11.73 7.18 9.35
N ASP A 450 -11.65 8.46 9.03
CA ASP A 450 -12.80 9.39 9.16
C ASP A 450 -13.96 9.01 8.24
N LYS A 451 -13.67 8.57 7.00
CA LYS A 451 -14.72 8.11 6.07
C LYS A 451 -15.40 6.85 6.60
N ILE A 452 -14.65 5.91 7.23
CA ILE A 452 -15.21 4.71 7.86
C ILE A 452 -16.08 5.10 9.06
N ILE A 453 -15.61 5.98 9.96
CA ILE A 453 -16.37 6.46 11.10
C ILE A 453 -17.69 7.11 10.65
N LYS A 454 -17.63 7.97 9.62
CA LYS A 454 -18.82 8.61 9.06
C LYS A 454 -19.83 7.59 8.53
N ALA A 455 -19.36 6.57 7.83
CA ALA A 455 -20.23 5.51 7.31
C ALA A 455 -20.86 4.68 8.44
N VAL A 456 -20.09 4.32 9.47
CA VAL A 456 -20.61 3.60 10.64
C VAL A 456 -21.68 4.43 11.36
N ARG A 457 -21.44 5.70 11.64
CA ARG A 457 -22.46 6.57 12.25
C ARG A 457 -23.73 6.65 11.41
N ALA A 458 -23.61 6.65 10.08
CA ALA A 458 -24.75 6.72 9.18
C ALA A 458 -25.62 5.44 9.19
N VAL A 459 -25.01 4.24 9.31
CA VAL A 459 -25.79 2.99 9.43
C VAL A 459 -26.32 2.75 10.86
N MET A 460 -25.82 3.50 11.84
CA MET A 460 -26.27 3.43 13.24
C MET A 460 -27.41 4.40 13.53
N ALA A 461 -27.62 5.43 12.68
CA ALA A 461 -28.69 6.43 12.84
C ALA A 461 -30.05 5.86 12.44
#